data_771da05d66d7033e858ccad56f0b585c
#
_entry.id   771da05d66d7033e858ccad56f0b585c
#
_cell.length_a   1.000
_cell.length_b   1.000
_cell.length_c   1.000
_cell.angle_alpha   90.00
_cell.angle_beta   90.00
_cell.angle_gamma   90.00
#
_symmetry.space_group_name_H-M   'P 1'
#
loop_
_entity.id
_entity.type
_entity.pdbx_description
1 polymer ?
#
loop_
_entity_poly.entity_id
_entity_poly.type
_entity_poly.pdbx_seq_one_letter_code
_entity_poly.pdbx_strand_id
1 'polypeptide(L)'
;MTAYDDHHGPAPLDDAEEPSEHGMSRRQLLRHAGWFGGAVVLTVAGGEVISHVAGARDGTAEAATAPGGALRFVQISDSHIGFQGPANTDVVGSFTEAIHQVNGLGFRPDFVMHSGDLTHLSTAGQFDQVRQMMTGLRTDRVFTVPGEHDSIGDAGRAYRQTFGKGTLGDGWYSFDTHGVHFVALVNTLSLEKLGHLGTAQIDFVRRDLAGLPSDTPVVVFSHIPLFAMYPKWGWSTDDALKVIALLRRFSSVTCLNGHVHQLFTKTEGNITFHSATTTAYPLPEPGRAPAPTPQVVPARQLKDALGIRTVDYRRGDQQLAIKDERLA
;
A
#
# COMPACT_ATOMS: atom_id res chain seq x y z
N MET A 1 6.90 80.30 6.71
CA MET A 1 5.46 80.37 6.51
C MET A 1 5.01 79.00 6.13
N THR A 2 4.24 78.43 7.02
CA THR A 2 3.39 77.23 7.06
C THR A 2 4.02 75.88 6.92
N ALA A 3 4.09 75.25 8.07
CA ALA A 3 4.26 73.83 8.31
C ALA A 3 3.06 73.04 7.78
N TYR A 4 3.34 71.85 7.32
CA TYR A 4 2.34 70.79 7.30
C TYR A 4 2.97 69.53 7.92
N ASP A 5 2.53 69.23 9.14
CA ASP A 5 2.70 67.98 9.81
C ASP A 5 1.76 66.96 9.14
N ASP A 6 2.28 65.83 8.71
CA ASP A 6 1.49 64.62 8.46
C ASP A 6 2.16 63.42 9.12
N HIS A 7 1.74 63.19 10.38
CA HIS A 7 1.90 61.95 11.05
C HIS A 7 0.94 60.90 10.46
N HIS A 8 1.42 60.03 9.58
CA HIS A 8 0.76 58.76 9.29
C HIS A 8 1.52 57.66 10.03
N GLY A 9 0.93 57.21 11.14
CA GLY A 9 1.27 55.99 11.82
C GLY A 9 1.05 54.78 10.91
N PRO A 10 1.81 53.69 11.06
CA PRO A 10 1.62 52.51 10.27
C PRO A 10 0.24 51.87 10.59
N ALA A 11 -0.46 51.50 9.53
CA ALA A 11 -1.69 50.71 9.60
C ALA A 11 -1.45 49.37 10.32
N PRO A 12 -2.43 48.84 11.06
CA PRO A 12 -2.30 47.54 11.67
C PRO A 12 -2.10 46.49 10.57
N LEU A 13 -1.14 45.60 10.78
CA LEU A 13 -0.94 44.40 9.99
C LEU A 13 -2.22 43.59 10.09
N ASP A 14 -2.86 43.36 8.96
CA ASP A 14 -3.93 42.41 8.80
C ASP A 14 -3.45 41.07 9.35
N ASP A 15 -4.25 40.50 10.24
CA ASP A 15 -4.13 39.14 10.71
C ASP A 15 -4.05 38.23 9.49
N ALA A 16 -2.87 37.67 9.22
CA ALA A 16 -2.74 36.59 8.27
C ALA A 16 -3.62 35.44 8.77
N GLU A 17 -4.72 35.19 8.08
CA GLU A 17 -5.52 33.99 8.27
C GLU A 17 -4.59 32.79 8.17
N GLU A 18 -4.43 32.09 9.30
CA GLU A 18 -3.80 30.77 9.30
C GLU A 18 -4.55 29.88 8.30
N PRO A 19 -3.87 29.12 7.42
CA PRO A 19 -4.52 28.24 6.49
C PRO A 19 -5.35 27.24 7.29
N SER A 20 -6.67 27.24 7.07
CA SER A 20 -7.63 26.35 7.68
C SER A 20 -7.15 24.92 7.52
N GLU A 21 -6.90 24.22 8.63
CA GLU A 21 -6.61 22.80 8.68
C GLU A 21 -7.75 22.01 8.04
N HIS A 22 -7.65 21.67 6.77
CA HIS A 22 -8.52 20.73 6.08
C HIS A 22 -8.12 19.29 6.44
N GLY A 23 -8.01 19.01 7.73
CA GLY A 23 -7.96 17.67 8.26
C GLY A 23 -9.38 17.14 8.45
N MET A 24 -9.58 15.84 8.26
CA MET A 24 -10.82 15.18 8.62
C MET A 24 -11.30 15.65 10.00
N SER A 25 -12.54 16.11 10.12
CA SER A 25 -13.08 16.53 11.40
C SER A 25 -13.07 15.36 12.40
N ARG A 26 -12.99 15.64 13.71
CA ARG A 26 -13.11 14.61 14.77
C ARG A 26 -14.35 13.73 14.58
N ARG A 27 -15.46 14.27 14.02
CA ARG A 27 -16.64 13.51 13.65
C ARG A 27 -16.41 12.58 12.46
N GLN A 28 -15.63 12.97 11.46
CA GLN A 28 -15.25 12.12 10.33
C GLN A 28 -14.27 11.04 10.77
N LEU A 29 -13.31 11.39 11.64
CA LEU A 29 -12.39 10.42 12.23
C LEU A 29 -13.13 9.41 13.10
N LEU A 30 -14.08 9.87 13.94
CA LEU A 30 -14.92 8.99 14.78
C LEU A 30 -15.92 8.19 13.94
N ARG A 31 -16.43 8.72 12.83
CA ARG A 31 -17.21 7.92 11.86
C ARG A 31 -16.36 6.86 11.18
N HIS A 32 -15.13 7.16 10.78
CA HIS A 32 -14.18 6.17 10.31
C HIS A 32 -13.84 5.17 11.41
N ALA A 33 -13.48 5.63 12.60
CA ALA A 33 -13.17 4.78 13.74
C ALA A 33 -14.39 3.99 14.27
N GLY A 34 -15.58 4.60 14.30
CA GLY A 34 -16.81 3.96 14.76
C GLY A 34 -17.38 2.91 13.79
N TRP A 35 -17.03 3.00 12.51
CA TRP A 35 -17.30 1.95 11.53
C TRP A 35 -16.34 0.77 11.63
N PHE A 36 -15.24 0.94 12.35
CA PHE A 36 -14.15 0.02 12.52
C PHE A 36 -14.13 -0.58 13.93
N GLY A 37 -15.27 -1.04 14.41
CA GLY A 37 -15.42 -1.73 15.71
C GLY A 37 -14.93 -3.19 15.65
N GLY A 38 -13.66 -3.41 15.36
CA GLY A 38 -13.01 -4.72 15.43
C GLY A 38 -11.72 -4.62 16.23
N ALA A 39 -11.47 -5.59 17.11
CA ALA A 39 -10.26 -5.65 17.91
C ALA A 39 -9.02 -5.79 17.01
N VAL A 40 -8.04 -4.91 17.20
CA VAL A 40 -6.69 -5.06 16.64
C VAL A 40 -5.98 -6.11 17.49
N VAL A 41 -5.64 -7.24 16.89
CA VAL A 41 -4.78 -8.24 17.53
C VAL A 41 -3.42 -8.19 16.84
N LEU A 42 -2.45 -7.58 17.50
CA LEU A 42 -1.05 -7.66 17.14
C LEU A 42 -0.42 -8.85 17.88
N THR A 43 0.00 -9.86 17.14
CA THR A 43 0.80 -10.94 17.71
C THR A 43 2.15 -10.95 17.02
N VAL A 44 3.20 -10.56 17.73
CA VAL A 44 4.59 -10.70 17.27
C VAL A 44 5.21 -11.86 18.04
N ALA A 45 5.53 -12.94 17.37
CA ALA A 45 6.29 -14.04 17.93
C ALA A 45 7.46 -14.39 17.00
N GLY A 46 8.67 -14.21 17.49
CA GLY A 46 9.89 -14.66 16.78
C GLY A 46 10.18 -14.02 15.42
N GLY A 47 9.67 -12.81 15.16
CA GLY A 47 9.86 -12.10 13.88
C GLY A 47 8.89 -12.51 12.78
N GLU A 48 7.94 -13.38 13.05
CA GLU A 48 6.84 -13.74 12.14
C GLU A 48 5.53 -13.14 12.64
N VAL A 49 4.79 -12.47 11.75
CA VAL A 49 3.43 -12.01 12.02
C VAL A 49 2.47 -13.08 11.52
N ILE A 50 1.90 -13.85 12.44
CA ILE A 50 0.89 -14.84 12.11
C ILE A 50 -0.48 -14.24 12.47
N SER A 51 -1.32 -13.98 11.48
CA SER A 51 -2.70 -13.54 11.72
C SER A 51 -3.60 -14.76 11.98
N HIS A 52 -4.07 -14.90 13.22
CA HIS A 52 -5.12 -15.86 13.56
C HIS A 52 -6.44 -15.15 13.76
N VAL A 53 -7.48 -15.63 13.08
CA VAL A 53 -8.87 -15.24 13.40
C VAL A 53 -9.37 -16.15 14.50
N ALA A 54 -9.69 -15.60 15.66
CA ALA A 54 -10.31 -16.34 16.75
C ALA A 54 -11.71 -16.79 16.32
N GLY A 55 -11.89 -18.10 16.07
CA GLY A 55 -13.22 -18.67 15.77
C GLY A 55 -13.29 -19.87 14.81
N ALA A 56 -12.18 -20.35 14.28
CA ALA A 56 -12.18 -21.55 13.45
C ALA A 56 -12.24 -22.81 14.32
N ARG A 57 -13.29 -23.61 14.16
CA ARG A 57 -13.40 -24.95 14.73
C ARG A 57 -12.53 -25.90 13.90
N ASP A 58 -11.67 -26.66 14.56
CA ASP A 58 -10.94 -27.78 13.97
C ASP A 58 -11.90 -28.79 13.35
N GLY A 59 -11.90 -28.84 12.03
CA GLY A 59 -12.55 -29.88 11.25
C GLY A 59 -11.55 -30.43 10.25
N THR A 60 -11.00 -31.61 10.53
CA THR A 60 -10.24 -32.41 9.58
C THR A 60 -11.10 -32.78 8.40
N ALA A 61 -10.98 -32.11 7.27
CA ALA A 61 -11.53 -32.55 5.99
C ALA A 61 -10.36 -32.97 5.09
N GLU A 62 -10.38 -34.24 4.67
CA GLU A 62 -9.47 -34.79 3.66
C GLU A 62 -9.51 -33.96 2.39
N ALA A 63 -8.32 -33.53 1.93
CA ALA A 63 -8.14 -32.75 0.74
C ALA A 63 -8.41 -33.59 -0.51
N ALA A 64 -9.54 -33.37 -1.16
CA ALA A 64 -9.73 -33.79 -2.54
C ALA A 64 -8.80 -32.92 -3.43
N THR A 65 -7.84 -33.56 -4.07
CA THR A 65 -6.95 -32.96 -5.06
C THR A 65 -7.76 -32.53 -6.29
N ALA A 66 -8.12 -31.24 -6.34
CA ALA A 66 -8.64 -30.60 -7.55
C ALA A 66 -7.46 -30.22 -8.48
N PRO A 67 -7.62 -30.30 -9.83
CA PRO A 67 -6.59 -29.86 -10.77
C PRO A 67 -6.53 -28.33 -10.81
N GLY A 68 -5.60 -27.78 -10.03
CA GLY A 68 -5.31 -26.36 -9.92
C GLY A 68 -4.33 -26.16 -8.79
N GLY A 69 -3.06 -25.91 -9.10
CA GLY A 69 -2.02 -25.68 -8.09
C GLY A 69 -2.42 -24.54 -7.14
N ALA A 70 -1.81 -24.52 -5.95
CA ALA A 70 -1.96 -23.38 -5.03
C ALA A 70 -1.48 -22.10 -5.72
N LEU A 71 -2.22 -21.01 -5.59
CA LEU A 71 -1.76 -19.68 -5.96
C LEU A 71 -0.65 -19.29 -5.00
N ARG A 72 0.46 -18.82 -5.53
CA ARG A 72 1.57 -18.27 -4.74
C ARG A 72 2.08 -17.01 -5.39
N PHE A 73 2.03 -15.91 -4.67
CA PHE A 73 2.58 -14.66 -5.17
C PHE A 73 3.42 -13.96 -4.10
N VAL A 74 4.19 -12.98 -4.54
CA VAL A 74 5.02 -12.17 -3.63
C VAL A 74 4.58 -10.72 -3.75
N GLN A 75 4.47 -10.04 -2.62
CA GLN A 75 4.38 -8.59 -2.55
C GLN A 75 5.73 -8.03 -2.12
N ILE A 76 6.24 -7.08 -2.89
CA ILE A 76 7.34 -6.18 -2.55
C ILE A 76 6.80 -4.75 -2.57
N SER A 77 7.41 -3.83 -1.83
CA SER A 77 6.90 -2.47 -1.73
C SER A 77 7.99 -1.46 -1.44
N ASP A 78 7.74 -0.24 -1.85
CA ASP A 78 8.50 0.93 -1.41
C ASP A 78 10.01 0.76 -1.62
N SER A 79 10.42 0.49 -2.87
CA SER A 79 11.83 0.34 -3.23
C SER A 79 12.57 1.67 -3.35
N HIS A 80 11.86 2.78 -3.56
CA HIS A 80 12.37 4.15 -3.61
C HIS A 80 13.69 4.27 -4.37
N ILE A 81 13.79 3.64 -5.54
CA ILE A 81 15.01 3.72 -6.37
C ILE A 81 15.33 5.18 -6.66
N GLY A 82 16.56 5.57 -6.28
CA GLY A 82 17.03 6.95 -6.36
C GLY A 82 17.03 7.71 -5.02
N PHE A 83 16.53 7.10 -3.93
CA PHE A 83 16.70 7.68 -2.60
C PHE A 83 18.18 7.79 -2.24
N GLN A 84 18.55 8.94 -1.66
CA GLN A 84 19.90 9.23 -1.15
C GLN A 84 19.77 9.87 0.22
N GLY A 85 20.01 9.11 1.27
CA GLY A 85 19.90 9.63 2.62
C GLY A 85 20.43 8.67 3.68
N PRO A 86 20.62 9.17 4.91
CA PRO A 86 21.28 8.39 5.98
C PRO A 86 20.43 7.19 6.47
N ALA A 87 19.12 7.15 6.15
CA ALA A 87 18.26 6.03 6.54
C ALA A 87 18.59 4.75 5.76
N ASN A 88 19.02 4.89 4.50
CA ASN A 88 19.63 3.83 3.71
C ASN A 88 20.50 4.46 2.61
N THR A 89 21.78 4.23 2.64
CA THR A 89 22.73 4.76 1.65
C THR A 89 22.85 3.90 0.39
N ASP A 90 22.17 2.73 0.36
CA ASP A 90 22.20 1.78 -0.77
C ASP A 90 20.84 1.08 -0.96
N VAL A 91 19.82 1.84 -1.39
CA VAL A 91 18.50 1.27 -1.71
C VAL A 91 18.55 0.32 -2.91
N VAL A 92 19.51 0.52 -3.82
CA VAL A 92 19.71 -0.38 -4.97
C VAL A 92 20.18 -1.75 -4.50
N GLY A 93 21.14 -1.79 -3.58
CA GLY A 93 21.61 -3.02 -2.94
C GLY A 93 20.50 -3.71 -2.16
N SER A 94 19.75 -2.97 -1.36
CA SER A 94 18.62 -3.51 -0.61
C SER A 94 17.54 -4.11 -1.51
N PHE A 95 17.16 -3.43 -2.60
CA PHE A 95 16.20 -3.97 -3.56
C PHE A 95 16.73 -5.16 -4.35
N THR A 96 18.04 -5.18 -4.67
CA THR A 96 18.71 -6.35 -5.26
C THR A 96 18.63 -7.55 -4.32
N GLU A 97 18.84 -7.35 -3.03
CA GLU A 97 18.71 -8.41 -2.01
C GLU A 97 17.28 -8.94 -1.96
N ALA A 98 16.27 -8.05 -1.98
CA ALA A 98 14.86 -8.46 -2.04
C ALA A 98 14.58 -9.34 -3.27
N ILE A 99 15.09 -8.97 -4.45
CA ILE A 99 14.97 -9.77 -5.68
C ILE A 99 15.68 -11.14 -5.52
N HIS A 100 16.86 -11.17 -4.92
CA HIS A 100 17.56 -12.43 -4.65
C HIS A 100 16.77 -13.31 -3.70
N GLN A 101 16.18 -12.73 -2.65
CA GLN A 101 15.37 -13.48 -1.70
C GLN A 101 14.10 -14.05 -2.35
N VAL A 102 13.40 -13.26 -3.19
CA VAL A 102 12.27 -13.76 -4.00
C VAL A 102 12.72 -14.93 -4.88
N ASN A 103 13.86 -14.81 -5.55
CA ASN A 103 14.39 -15.84 -6.43
C ASN A 103 14.90 -17.09 -5.67
N GLY A 104 15.21 -16.94 -4.38
CA GLY A 104 15.66 -18.02 -3.48
C GLY A 104 14.52 -18.75 -2.78
N LEU A 105 13.26 -18.32 -2.95
CA LEU A 105 12.12 -19.03 -2.39
C LEU A 105 12.06 -20.47 -2.92
N GLY A 106 11.60 -21.41 -2.11
CA GLY A 106 11.44 -22.82 -2.49
C GLY A 106 10.37 -23.07 -3.57
N PHE A 107 9.86 -22.01 -4.20
CA PHE A 107 8.87 -22.07 -5.27
C PHE A 107 9.04 -20.88 -6.23
N ARG A 108 8.49 -21.00 -7.44
CA ARG A 108 8.41 -19.89 -8.39
C ARG A 108 7.05 -19.18 -8.18
N PRO A 109 7.02 -17.87 -7.86
CA PRO A 109 5.77 -17.14 -7.74
C PRO A 109 5.00 -17.10 -9.06
N ASP A 110 3.67 -17.24 -8.99
CA ASP A 110 2.78 -17.04 -10.14
C ASP A 110 2.87 -15.60 -10.67
N PHE A 111 3.11 -14.67 -9.77
CA PHE A 111 3.46 -13.28 -10.08
C PHE A 111 4.14 -12.60 -8.88
N VAL A 112 4.75 -11.45 -9.15
CA VAL A 112 5.20 -10.52 -8.11
C VAL A 112 4.41 -9.23 -8.26
N MET A 113 3.91 -8.68 -7.16
CA MET A 113 3.26 -7.37 -7.08
C MET A 113 4.18 -6.39 -6.38
N HIS A 114 4.52 -5.28 -7.04
CA HIS A 114 5.14 -4.14 -6.39
C HIS A 114 4.08 -3.10 -6.03
N SER A 115 3.84 -2.89 -4.74
CA SER A 115 2.72 -2.10 -4.24
C SER A 115 3.01 -0.60 -4.09
N GLY A 116 3.84 -0.03 -4.97
CA GLY A 116 4.05 1.42 -5.12
C GLY A 116 5.34 1.94 -4.52
N ASP A 117 5.60 3.22 -4.79
CA ASP A 117 6.86 3.90 -4.48
C ASP A 117 8.07 3.14 -5.04
N LEU A 118 7.96 2.83 -6.35
CA LEU A 118 9.03 2.17 -7.11
C LEU A 118 10.25 3.08 -7.19
N THR A 119 10.00 4.37 -7.46
CA THR A 119 11.02 5.42 -7.60
C THR A 119 10.93 6.40 -6.44
N HIS A 120 11.97 7.21 -6.24
CA HIS A 120 11.94 8.26 -5.21
C HIS A 120 11.52 9.63 -5.74
N LEU A 121 11.81 9.95 -7.00
CA LEU A 121 11.61 11.28 -7.59
C LEU A 121 10.92 11.24 -8.97
N SER A 122 10.28 10.15 -9.37
CA SER A 122 9.58 10.01 -10.66
C SER A 122 10.45 10.32 -11.89
N THR A 123 11.77 10.20 -11.83
CA THR A 123 12.60 10.49 -12.99
C THR A 123 12.62 9.32 -13.97
N ALA A 124 12.75 9.61 -15.27
CA ALA A 124 12.84 8.57 -16.30
C ALA A 124 13.97 7.55 -16.01
N GLY A 125 15.14 8.03 -15.56
CA GLY A 125 16.25 7.17 -15.20
C GLY A 125 15.95 6.24 -14.02
N GLN A 126 15.20 6.70 -13.01
CA GLN A 126 14.78 5.88 -11.89
C GLN A 126 13.74 4.82 -12.33
N PHE A 127 12.79 5.18 -13.19
CA PHE A 127 11.85 4.22 -13.77
C PHE A 127 12.55 3.17 -14.63
N ASP A 128 13.51 3.57 -15.46
CA ASP A 128 14.29 2.63 -16.27
C ASP A 128 15.11 1.69 -15.38
N GLN A 129 15.73 2.20 -14.32
CA GLN A 129 16.52 1.41 -13.39
C GLN A 129 15.66 0.38 -12.65
N VAL A 130 14.57 0.79 -12.03
CA VAL A 130 13.70 -0.17 -11.31
C VAL A 130 13.09 -1.20 -12.24
N ARG A 131 12.67 -0.80 -13.46
CA ARG A 131 12.17 -1.71 -14.48
C ARG A 131 13.22 -2.73 -14.86
N GLN A 132 14.46 -2.31 -15.10
CA GLN A 132 15.57 -3.22 -15.41
C GLN A 132 15.85 -4.17 -14.24
N MET A 133 15.89 -3.69 -13.00
CA MET A 133 16.11 -4.55 -11.83
C MET A 133 15.02 -5.62 -11.70
N MET A 134 13.75 -5.26 -11.91
CA MET A 134 12.64 -6.21 -11.85
C MET A 134 12.69 -7.30 -12.94
N THR A 135 13.42 -7.09 -14.06
CA THR A 135 13.66 -8.19 -15.02
C THR A 135 14.46 -9.35 -14.44
N GLY A 136 15.14 -9.14 -13.31
CA GLY A 136 15.85 -10.18 -12.57
C GLY A 136 14.96 -11.11 -11.74
N LEU A 137 13.68 -10.81 -11.58
CA LEU A 137 12.73 -11.65 -10.85
C LEU A 137 12.40 -12.93 -11.64
N ARG A 138 12.46 -14.08 -10.98
CA ARG A 138 12.11 -15.40 -11.54
C ARG A 138 10.59 -15.63 -11.47
N THR A 139 9.82 -14.83 -12.20
CA THR A 139 8.38 -14.96 -12.35
C THR A 139 7.98 -14.65 -13.79
N ASP A 140 6.82 -15.11 -14.23
CA ASP A 140 6.32 -14.80 -15.56
C ASP A 140 5.63 -13.44 -15.63
N ARG A 141 5.17 -12.93 -14.49
CA ARG A 141 4.38 -11.71 -14.42
C ARG A 141 4.82 -10.84 -13.24
N VAL A 142 5.05 -9.57 -13.51
CA VAL A 142 5.23 -8.54 -12.51
C VAL A 142 4.12 -7.51 -12.68
N PHE A 143 3.39 -7.26 -11.62
CA PHE A 143 2.36 -6.24 -11.55
C PHE A 143 2.82 -5.09 -10.66
N THR A 144 2.32 -3.89 -10.92
CA THR A 144 2.66 -2.71 -10.13
C THR A 144 1.45 -1.82 -9.92
N VAL A 145 1.44 -1.06 -8.84
CA VAL A 145 0.61 0.15 -8.67
C VAL A 145 1.56 1.31 -8.36
N PRO A 146 1.26 2.56 -8.72
CA PRO A 146 2.12 3.69 -8.38
C PRO A 146 1.95 4.08 -6.92
N GLY A 147 3.04 4.55 -6.30
CA GLY A 147 3.00 5.32 -5.08
C GLY A 147 2.99 6.83 -5.36
N GLU A 148 2.97 7.65 -4.31
CA GLU A 148 3.02 9.10 -4.45
C GLU A 148 4.36 9.57 -5.02
N HIS A 149 5.45 8.88 -4.67
CA HIS A 149 6.77 9.16 -5.22
C HIS A 149 6.89 8.84 -6.72
N ASP A 150 6.03 7.99 -7.25
CA ASP A 150 5.94 7.67 -8.68
C ASP A 150 5.06 8.66 -9.46
N SER A 151 4.44 9.62 -8.77
CA SER A 151 3.46 10.55 -9.34
C SER A 151 3.91 12.02 -9.27
N ILE A 152 5.13 12.28 -8.77
CA ILE A 152 5.65 13.62 -8.53
C ILE A 152 5.71 14.42 -9.83
N GLY A 153 5.05 15.59 -9.83
CA GLY A 153 5.15 16.60 -10.87
C GLY A 153 4.41 16.33 -12.16
N ASP A 154 3.88 15.09 -12.39
CA ASP A 154 3.23 14.75 -13.66
C ASP A 154 1.95 13.90 -13.51
N ALA A 155 1.43 13.77 -12.29
CA ALA A 155 0.28 12.94 -11.96
C ALA A 155 0.41 11.49 -12.48
N GLY A 156 1.60 10.91 -12.34
CA GLY A 156 1.90 9.51 -12.69
C GLY A 156 1.98 9.23 -14.18
N ARG A 157 2.17 10.25 -15.03
CA ARG A 157 2.28 10.06 -16.49
C ARG A 157 3.51 9.21 -16.83
N ALA A 158 4.68 9.51 -16.26
CA ALA A 158 5.91 8.75 -16.50
C ALA A 158 5.78 7.30 -16.01
N TYR A 159 5.14 7.08 -14.86
CA TYR A 159 4.78 5.74 -14.40
C TYR A 159 3.93 4.99 -15.43
N ARG A 160 2.82 5.61 -15.90
CA ARG A 160 1.94 4.97 -16.88
C ARG A 160 2.64 4.68 -18.22
N GLN A 161 3.57 5.53 -18.66
CA GLN A 161 4.37 5.27 -19.85
C GLN A 161 5.26 4.02 -19.70
N THR A 162 5.76 3.76 -18.50
CA THR A 162 6.67 2.65 -18.22
C THR A 162 5.92 1.35 -17.87
N PHE A 163 4.89 1.44 -17.04
CA PHE A 163 4.20 0.27 -16.44
C PHE A 163 2.71 0.18 -16.81
N GLY A 164 2.12 1.21 -17.41
CA GLY A 164 0.67 1.28 -17.65
C GLY A 164 0.15 0.46 -18.82
N LYS A 165 0.97 -0.36 -19.48
CA LYS A 165 0.50 -1.20 -20.58
C LYS A 165 -0.58 -2.19 -20.12
N GLY A 166 -1.78 -2.09 -20.72
CA GLY A 166 -2.91 -2.96 -20.38
C GLY A 166 -3.74 -2.49 -19.19
N THR A 167 -3.41 -1.34 -18.59
CA THR A 167 -4.21 -0.73 -17.53
C THR A 167 -5.35 0.12 -18.10
N LEU A 168 -6.31 0.49 -17.26
CA LEU A 168 -7.45 1.33 -17.60
C LEU A 168 -7.31 2.71 -16.91
N GLY A 169 -7.98 3.72 -17.45
CA GLY A 169 -8.01 5.07 -16.88
C GLY A 169 -6.61 5.58 -16.55
N ASP A 170 -6.40 5.96 -15.30
CA ASP A 170 -5.13 6.49 -14.82
C ASP A 170 -4.18 5.40 -14.26
N GLY A 171 -4.38 4.15 -14.63
CA GLY A 171 -3.46 3.06 -14.31
C GLY A 171 -4.04 1.93 -13.47
N TRP A 172 -5.35 1.93 -13.17
CA TRP A 172 -6.01 0.82 -12.46
C TRP A 172 -6.35 -0.34 -13.39
N TYR A 173 -6.49 -1.53 -12.83
CA TYR A 173 -6.81 -2.75 -13.58
C TYR A 173 -7.32 -3.86 -12.65
N SER A 174 -7.84 -4.93 -13.25
CA SER A 174 -8.16 -6.18 -12.56
C SER A 174 -7.71 -7.38 -13.38
N PHE A 175 -7.57 -8.52 -12.73
CA PHE A 175 -7.26 -9.79 -13.36
C PHE A 175 -7.70 -10.96 -12.49
N ASP A 176 -7.87 -12.12 -13.10
CA ASP A 176 -8.22 -13.36 -12.42
C ASP A 176 -7.10 -14.38 -12.53
N THR A 177 -6.82 -15.08 -11.45
CA THR A 177 -5.93 -16.24 -11.48
C THR A 177 -6.25 -17.19 -10.32
N HIS A 178 -6.20 -18.49 -10.55
CA HIS A 178 -6.48 -19.54 -9.55
C HIS A 178 -7.83 -19.39 -8.82
N GLY A 179 -8.82 -18.76 -9.45
CA GLY A 179 -10.14 -18.53 -8.87
C GLY A 179 -10.22 -17.40 -7.87
N VAL A 180 -9.19 -16.56 -7.82
CA VAL A 180 -9.14 -15.31 -7.04
C VAL A 180 -9.24 -14.14 -7.99
N HIS A 181 -10.05 -13.14 -7.64
CA HIS A 181 -10.18 -11.90 -8.36
C HIS A 181 -9.28 -10.82 -7.74
N PHE A 182 -8.45 -10.19 -8.57
CA PHE A 182 -7.49 -9.16 -8.16
C PHE A 182 -7.88 -7.81 -8.71
N VAL A 183 -7.87 -6.79 -7.87
CA VAL A 183 -8.13 -5.40 -8.25
C VAL A 183 -6.94 -4.54 -7.83
N ALA A 184 -6.32 -3.86 -8.78
CA ALA A 184 -5.21 -2.95 -8.53
C ALA A 184 -5.71 -1.51 -8.66
N LEU A 185 -5.65 -0.77 -7.58
CA LEU A 185 -6.15 0.60 -7.43
C LEU A 185 -5.01 1.61 -7.40
N VAL A 186 -5.27 2.78 -7.98
CA VAL A 186 -4.37 3.94 -7.97
C VAL A 186 -4.99 5.02 -7.09
N ASN A 187 -4.35 5.37 -6.00
CA ASN A 187 -4.86 6.37 -5.05
C ASN A 187 -3.84 7.45 -4.69
N THR A 188 -2.86 7.69 -5.58
CA THR A 188 -1.71 8.56 -5.34
C THR A 188 -1.58 9.73 -6.31
N LEU A 189 -2.48 9.86 -7.30
CA LEU A 189 -2.33 10.86 -8.37
C LEU A 189 -2.83 12.25 -7.99
N SER A 190 -3.77 12.35 -7.06
CA SER A 190 -4.42 13.59 -6.64
C SER A 190 -4.23 13.81 -5.14
N LEU A 191 -2.99 13.70 -4.69
CA LEU A 191 -2.64 13.87 -3.30
C LEU A 191 -2.64 15.34 -2.90
N GLU A 192 -3.63 15.74 -2.11
CA GLU A 192 -3.49 16.95 -1.29
C GLU A 192 -2.91 16.58 0.08
N LYS A 193 -3.45 15.54 0.73
CA LYS A 193 -2.99 15.04 2.02
C LYS A 193 -3.25 13.54 2.20
N LEU A 194 -4.35 13.05 1.65
CA LEU A 194 -4.80 11.66 1.75
C LEU A 194 -4.82 11.02 0.37
N GLY A 195 -4.73 9.69 0.32
CA GLY A 195 -5.01 8.96 -0.90
C GLY A 195 -6.42 9.25 -1.41
N HIS A 196 -6.60 9.24 -2.73
CA HIS A 196 -7.88 9.50 -3.37
C HIS A 196 -8.08 8.62 -4.60
N LEU A 197 -9.21 7.92 -4.69
CA LEU A 197 -9.53 7.03 -5.81
C LEU A 197 -10.24 7.76 -6.95
N GLY A 198 -11.19 8.62 -6.61
CA GLY A 198 -12.02 9.35 -7.57
C GLY A 198 -13.18 8.52 -8.14
N THR A 199 -14.16 9.23 -8.70
CA THR A 199 -15.43 8.62 -9.14
C THR A 199 -15.23 7.62 -10.28
N ALA A 200 -14.38 7.93 -11.25
CA ALA A 200 -14.16 7.07 -12.42
C ALA A 200 -13.62 5.68 -12.02
N GLN A 201 -12.69 5.63 -11.08
CA GLN A 201 -12.12 4.39 -10.57
C GLN A 201 -13.11 3.64 -9.68
N ILE A 202 -13.87 4.33 -8.83
CA ILE A 202 -14.93 3.72 -8.02
C ILE A 202 -15.99 3.09 -8.92
N ASP A 203 -16.36 3.75 -10.03
CA ASP A 203 -17.29 3.20 -11.01
C ASP A 203 -16.71 2.01 -11.78
N PHE A 204 -15.40 2.02 -12.06
CA PHE A 204 -14.70 0.83 -12.56
C PHE A 204 -14.86 -0.34 -11.59
N VAL A 205 -14.51 -0.18 -10.32
CA VAL A 205 -14.62 -1.24 -9.30
C VAL A 205 -16.06 -1.75 -9.21
N ARG A 206 -17.06 -0.86 -9.24
CA ARG A 206 -18.47 -1.25 -9.19
C ARG A 206 -18.86 -2.15 -10.36
N ARG A 207 -18.44 -1.82 -11.58
CA ARG A 207 -18.73 -2.64 -12.78
C ARG A 207 -17.96 -3.95 -12.77
N ASP A 208 -16.71 -3.90 -12.40
CA ASP A 208 -15.80 -5.03 -12.36
C ASP A 208 -16.29 -6.12 -11.40
N LEU A 209 -16.67 -5.71 -10.20
CA LEU A 209 -17.18 -6.64 -9.20
C LEU A 209 -18.62 -7.13 -9.49
N ALA A 210 -19.45 -6.41 -10.27
CA ALA A 210 -20.90 -6.62 -10.33
C ALA A 210 -21.35 -8.05 -10.68
N GLY A 211 -20.61 -8.73 -11.57
CA GLY A 211 -20.92 -10.10 -12.05
C GLY A 211 -20.30 -11.22 -11.24
N LEU A 212 -19.45 -10.90 -10.24
CA LEU A 212 -18.75 -11.94 -9.50
C LEU A 212 -19.65 -12.58 -8.43
N PRO A 213 -19.60 -13.92 -8.24
CA PRO A 213 -20.22 -14.60 -7.12
C PRO A 213 -19.70 -14.06 -5.77
N SER A 214 -20.54 -14.07 -4.74
CA SER A 214 -20.17 -13.56 -3.41
C SER A 214 -19.14 -14.42 -2.68
N ASP A 215 -18.93 -15.65 -3.09
CA ASP A 215 -17.91 -16.56 -2.59
C ASP A 215 -16.57 -16.47 -3.34
N THR A 216 -16.47 -15.61 -4.36
CA THR A 216 -15.19 -15.31 -5.03
C THR A 216 -14.28 -14.58 -4.06
N PRO A 217 -13.08 -15.10 -3.74
CA PRO A 217 -12.09 -14.36 -2.98
C PRO A 217 -11.61 -13.14 -3.77
N VAL A 218 -11.54 -11.98 -3.12
CA VAL A 218 -11.10 -10.73 -3.75
C VAL A 218 -9.85 -10.22 -3.07
N VAL A 219 -8.83 -9.90 -3.85
CA VAL A 219 -7.61 -9.24 -3.37
C VAL A 219 -7.52 -7.85 -3.98
N VAL A 220 -7.34 -6.84 -3.14
CA VAL A 220 -7.24 -5.45 -3.57
C VAL A 220 -5.84 -4.93 -3.26
N PHE A 221 -5.15 -4.40 -4.27
CA PHE A 221 -3.90 -3.69 -4.11
C PHE A 221 -4.13 -2.18 -4.21
N SER A 222 -3.51 -1.44 -3.32
CA SER A 222 -3.38 0.02 -3.40
C SER A 222 -2.07 0.41 -2.75
N HIS A 223 -1.51 1.58 -3.07
CA HIS A 223 -0.31 2.02 -2.36
C HIS A 223 -0.65 2.54 -0.97
N ILE A 224 -1.51 3.55 -0.87
CA ILE A 224 -1.96 4.11 0.41
C ILE A 224 -3.06 3.22 0.99
N PRO A 225 -3.08 2.97 2.32
CA PRO A 225 -4.11 2.17 2.96
C PRO A 225 -5.54 2.63 2.62
N LEU A 226 -6.43 1.68 2.34
CA LEU A 226 -7.87 1.97 2.15
C LEU A 226 -8.60 2.24 3.47
N PHE A 227 -8.00 1.93 4.61
CA PHE A 227 -8.55 2.26 5.93
C PHE A 227 -7.81 3.43 6.56
N ALA A 228 -8.47 4.11 7.50
CA ALA A 228 -7.89 5.23 8.23
C ALA A 228 -6.89 4.74 9.29
N MET A 229 -5.64 4.49 8.89
CA MET A 229 -4.59 4.04 9.79
C MET A 229 -4.08 5.20 10.65
N TYR A 230 -3.54 6.24 10.01
CA TYR A 230 -3.10 7.47 10.66
C TYR A 230 -3.25 8.67 9.72
N PRO A 231 -4.47 9.21 9.57
CA PRO A 231 -4.77 10.28 8.60
C PRO A 231 -3.94 11.55 8.76
N LYS A 232 -3.45 11.81 9.98
CA LYS A 232 -2.56 12.95 10.25
C LYS A 232 -1.28 12.92 9.41
N TRP A 233 -0.79 11.73 9.08
CA TRP A 233 0.40 11.52 8.25
C TRP A 233 0.08 11.13 6.79
N GLY A 234 -1.19 11.24 6.37
CA GLY A 234 -1.59 10.83 5.03
C GLY A 234 -1.89 9.31 4.90
N TRP A 235 -1.80 8.54 5.99
CA TRP A 235 -1.97 7.09 5.98
C TRP A 235 -3.45 6.70 5.98
N SER A 236 -4.15 7.09 4.94
CA SER A 236 -5.56 6.82 4.71
C SER A 236 -5.97 7.26 3.30
N THR A 237 -7.01 6.66 2.76
CA THR A 237 -7.67 7.07 1.51
C THR A 237 -9.03 7.66 1.84
N ASP A 238 -9.31 8.89 1.42
CA ASP A 238 -10.46 9.69 1.88
C ASP A 238 -11.82 9.18 1.39
N ASP A 239 -11.87 8.64 0.17
CA ASP A 239 -13.10 8.12 -0.45
C ASP A 239 -13.17 6.58 -0.49
N ALA A 240 -12.25 5.88 0.18
CA ALA A 240 -12.15 4.42 0.19
C ALA A 240 -13.42 3.72 0.70
N LEU A 241 -14.20 4.35 1.58
CA LEU A 241 -15.45 3.77 2.10
C LEU A 241 -16.44 3.38 0.98
N LYS A 242 -16.39 4.06 -0.16
CA LYS A 242 -17.23 3.72 -1.32
C LYS A 242 -16.84 2.37 -1.93
N VAL A 243 -15.54 2.09 -2.02
CA VAL A 243 -15.01 0.79 -2.49
C VAL A 243 -15.21 -0.29 -1.43
N ILE A 244 -14.91 0.00 -0.17
CA ILE A 244 -15.14 -0.93 0.96
C ILE A 244 -16.59 -1.39 1.00
N ALA A 245 -17.55 -0.49 0.77
CA ALA A 245 -18.98 -0.85 0.72
C ALA A 245 -19.30 -1.87 -0.39
N LEU A 246 -18.63 -1.77 -1.56
CA LEU A 246 -18.78 -2.72 -2.66
C LEU A 246 -18.18 -4.09 -2.32
N LEU A 247 -17.10 -4.12 -1.54
CA LEU A 247 -16.39 -5.33 -1.15
C LEU A 247 -17.12 -6.15 -0.06
N ARG A 248 -18.00 -5.53 0.72
CA ARG A 248 -18.69 -6.18 1.86
C ARG A 248 -19.55 -7.39 1.49
N ARG A 249 -19.97 -7.53 0.23
CA ARG A 249 -20.78 -8.65 -0.23
C ARG A 249 -20.00 -9.95 -0.43
N PHE A 250 -18.66 -9.89 -0.51
CA PHE A 250 -17.82 -11.06 -0.70
C PHE A 250 -17.49 -11.75 0.63
N SER A 251 -17.36 -13.06 0.61
CA SER A 251 -17.05 -13.83 1.82
C SER A 251 -15.62 -13.64 2.32
N SER A 252 -14.68 -13.32 1.43
CA SER A 252 -13.27 -13.14 1.75
C SER A 252 -12.68 -12.00 0.92
N VAL A 253 -12.16 -10.96 1.59
CA VAL A 253 -11.48 -9.84 0.95
C VAL A 253 -10.18 -9.56 1.66
N THR A 254 -9.09 -9.44 0.91
CA THR A 254 -7.78 -9.07 1.42
C THR A 254 -7.29 -7.81 0.73
N CYS A 255 -7.06 -6.73 1.48
CA CYS A 255 -6.49 -5.49 0.98
C CYS A 255 -5.00 -5.42 1.36
N LEU A 256 -4.14 -5.26 0.36
CA LEU A 256 -2.68 -5.22 0.51
C LEU A 256 -2.17 -3.85 0.08
N ASN A 257 -1.38 -3.20 0.92
CA ASN A 257 -0.83 -1.88 0.65
C ASN A 257 0.63 -1.75 1.06
N GLY A 258 1.29 -0.69 0.57
CA GLY A 258 2.61 -0.23 0.96
C GLY A 258 2.55 1.04 1.83
N HIS A 259 3.34 2.07 1.45
CA HIS A 259 3.30 3.44 1.96
C HIS A 259 3.73 3.64 3.42
N VAL A 260 3.37 2.73 4.30
CA VAL A 260 3.55 2.84 5.76
C VAL A 260 4.94 2.39 6.19
N HIS A 261 5.61 1.57 5.36
CA HIS A 261 6.91 0.94 5.63
C HIS A 261 6.94 0.11 6.92
N GLN A 262 5.78 -0.34 7.40
CA GLN A 262 5.64 -1.13 8.61
C GLN A 262 4.60 -2.22 8.41
N LEU A 263 4.81 -3.35 9.05
CA LEU A 263 3.82 -4.42 9.10
C LEU A 263 2.65 -4.00 9.98
N PHE A 264 1.47 -4.01 9.39
CA PHE A 264 0.23 -3.74 10.09
C PHE A 264 -0.88 -4.63 9.56
N THR A 265 -1.73 -5.14 10.44
CA THR A 265 -2.89 -5.94 10.08
C THR A 265 -4.13 -5.44 10.80
N LYS A 266 -5.24 -5.31 10.09
CA LYS A 266 -6.55 -5.00 10.64
C LYS A 266 -7.61 -5.86 9.97
N THR A 267 -8.56 -6.36 10.75
CA THR A 267 -9.73 -7.10 10.22
C THR A 267 -11.00 -6.33 10.51
N GLU A 268 -11.92 -6.32 9.55
CA GLU A 268 -13.19 -5.65 9.60
C GLU A 268 -14.28 -6.48 8.91
N GLY A 269 -14.94 -7.28 9.69
CA GLY A 269 -15.89 -8.26 9.14
C GLY A 269 -15.16 -9.27 8.25
N ASN A 270 -15.56 -9.30 6.98
CA ASN A 270 -14.98 -10.15 5.94
C ASN A 270 -13.77 -9.55 5.21
N ILE A 271 -13.31 -8.36 5.60
CA ILE A 271 -12.20 -7.65 4.97
C ILE A 271 -11.00 -7.60 5.90
N THR A 272 -9.85 -8.05 5.41
CA THR A 272 -8.56 -7.89 6.09
C THR A 272 -7.70 -6.89 5.35
N PHE A 273 -7.00 -6.04 6.10
CA PHE A 273 -6.07 -5.03 5.58
C PHE A 273 -4.68 -5.35 6.09
N HIS A 274 -3.70 -5.32 5.20
CA HIS A 274 -2.31 -5.61 5.53
C HIS A 274 -1.39 -4.61 4.85
N SER A 275 -0.63 -3.85 5.65
CA SER A 275 0.48 -3.05 5.15
C SER A 275 1.73 -3.90 5.06
N ALA A 276 2.45 -3.80 3.96
CA ALA A 276 3.76 -4.42 3.80
C ALA A 276 4.84 -3.56 4.43
N THR A 277 5.98 -4.18 4.76
CA THR A 277 7.20 -3.45 5.00
C THR A 277 7.81 -2.98 3.68
N THR A 278 8.82 -2.15 3.76
CA THR A 278 9.56 -1.55 2.65
C THR A 278 10.76 -2.41 2.24
N THR A 279 11.30 -2.17 1.05
CA THR A 279 12.64 -2.65 0.68
C THR A 279 13.69 -1.53 0.73
N ALA A 280 13.31 -0.30 1.07
CA ALA A 280 14.22 0.86 1.10
C ALA A 280 14.64 1.27 2.51
N TYR A 281 13.73 1.79 3.32
CA TYR A 281 14.03 2.32 4.65
C TYR A 281 12.78 2.33 5.55
N PRO A 282 12.93 2.18 6.88
CA PRO A 282 11.80 2.25 7.80
C PRO A 282 11.31 3.69 8.02
N LEU A 283 10.03 3.81 8.36
CA LEU A 283 9.41 5.02 8.89
C LEU A 283 9.12 4.85 10.39
N PRO A 284 8.97 5.95 11.16
CA PRO A 284 8.63 5.87 12.57
C PRO A 284 7.20 5.34 12.78
N GLU A 285 6.96 4.75 13.94
CA GLU A 285 5.61 4.39 14.36
C GLU A 285 4.70 5.62 14.47
N PRO A 286 3.39 5.49 14.18
CA PRO A 286 2.43 6.58 14.28
C PRO A 286 2.51 7.31 15.63
N GLY A 287 2.68 8.63 15.57
CA GLY A 287 2.75 9.48 16.75
C GLY A 287 4.08 9.45 17.53
N ARG A 288 5.08 8.67 17.10
CA ARG A 288 6.42 8.64 17.69
C ARG A 288 7.36 9.71 17.16
N ALA A 289 6.99 10.37 16.06
CA ALA A 289 7.72 11.47 15.46
C ALA A 289 6.75 12.57 15.00
N PRO A 290 7.23 13.79 14.70
CA PRO A 290 6.40 14.86 14.17
C PRO A 290 5.83 14.56 12.77
N ALA A 291 6.57 13.78 11.95
CA ALA A 291 6.22 13.44 10.58
C ALA A 291 6.78 12.04 10.21
N PRO A 292 6.24 11.39 9.15
CA PRO A 292 6.73 10.10 8.66
C PRO A 292 8.00 10.30 7.81
N THR A 293 9.09 10.72 8.44
CA THR A 293 10.39 10.91 7.78
C THR A 293 11.22 9.62 7.82
N PRO A 294 12.08 9.36 6.81
CA PRO A 294 12.98 8.20 6.79
C PRO A 294 13.76 8.04 8.09
N GLN A 295 13.61 6.91 8.75
CA GLN A 295 14.18 6.67 10.07
C GLN A 295 15.58 6.06 9.95
N VAL A 296 16.57 6.71 10.56
CA VAL A 296 17.91 6.15 10.67
C VAL A 296 17.94 5.12 11.79
N VAL A 297 18.29 3.90 11.43
CA VAL A 297 18.51 2.79 12.37
C VAL A 297 19.97 2.32 12.29
N PRO A 298 20.52 1.64 13.32
CA PRO A 298 21.83 1.04 13.20
C PRO A 298 21.92 0.12 11.98
N ALA A 299 23.02 0.17 11.23
CA ALA A 299 23.18 -0.56 9.97
C ALA A 299 22.85 -2.06 10.08
N ARG A 300 23.20 -2.69 11.20
CA ARG A 300 22.85 -4.10 11.48
C ARG A 300 21.36 -4.38 11.64
N GLN A 301 20.56 -3.34 11.92
CA GLN A 301 19.09 -3.43 12.11
C GLN A 301 18.32 -3.01 10.85
N LEU A 302 19.00 -2.45 9.85
CA LEU A 302 18.32 -2.00 8.65
C LEU A 302 17.67 -3.19 7.92
N LYS A 303 18.39 -4.29 7.74
CA LYS A 303 17.86 -5.50 7.11
C LYS A 303 16.65 -6.09 7.88
N ASP A 304 16.64 -5.99 9.21
CA ASP A 304 15.53 -6.41 10.05
C ASP A 304 14.24 -5.58 9.83
N ALA A 305 14.41 -4.34 9.36
CA ALA A 305 13.31 -3.42 9.08
C ALA A 305 12.81 -3.54 7.62
N LEU A 306 13.56 -4.21 6.75
CA LEU A 306 13.23 -4.42 5.34
C LEU A 306 12.74 -5.85 5.11
N GLY A 307 11.94 -6.06 4.05
CA GLY A 307 11.44 -7.41 3.81
C GLY A 307 10.60 -7.58 2.56
N ILE A 308 10.17 -8.81 2.35
CA ILE A 308 9.23 -9.24 1.33
C ILE A 308 8.05 -9.94 2.00
N ARG A 309 6.94 -10.07 1.28
CA ARG A 309 5.75 -10.81 1.73
C ARG A 309 5.45 -11.93 0.74
N THR A 310 5.32 -13.15 1.22
CA THR A 310 4.77 -14.27 0.45
C THR A 310 3.29 -14.44 0.80
N VAL A 311 2.51 -14.80 -0.20
CA VAL A 311 1.07 -15.04 -0.06
C VAL A 311 0.72 -16.34 -0.76
N ASP A 312 0.11 -17.24 -0.03
CA ASP A 312 -0.38 -18.54 -0.52
C ASP A 312 -1.90 -18.60 -0.42
N TYR A 313 -2.55 -19.20 -1.42
CA TYR A 313 -3.97 -19.51 -1.40
C TYR A 313 -4.24 -20.85 -2.08
N ARG A 314 -5.05 -21.66 -1.49
CA ARG A 314 -5.59 -22.88 -2.11
C ARG A 314 -7.10 -22.70 -2.30
N ARG A 315 -7.61 -23.16 -3.41
CA ARG A 315 -9.03 -23.07 -3.68
C ARG A 315 -9.83 -23.77 -2.57
N GLY A 316 -10.73 -23.01 -1.95
CA GLY A 316 -11.51 -23.46 -0.80
C GLY A 316 -11.00 -22.94 0.55
N ASP A 317 -9.80 -22.36 0.61
CA ASP A 317 -9.36 -21.66 1.81
C ASP A 317 -10.27 -20.44 2.07
N GLN A 318 -10.58 -20.19 3.32
CA GLN A 318 -11.39 -19.02 3.70
C GLN A 318 -10.62 -17.71 3.61
N GLN A 319 -9.29 -17.76 3.70
CA GLN A 319 -8.41 -16.60 3.70
C GLN A 319 -7.07 -16.95 3.03
N LEU A 320 -6.36 -15.92 2.58
CA LEU A 320 -4.99 -16.05 2.10
C LEU A 320 -4.04 -16.24 3.29
N ALA A 321 -3.09 -17.15 3.15
CA ALA A 321 -1.99 -17.30 4.10
C ALA A 321 -0.91 -16.27 3.76
N ILE A 322 -0.62 -15.35 4.68
CA ILE A 322 0.33 -14.26 4.50
C ILE A 322 1.53 -14.51 5.42
N LYS A 323 2.74 -14.45 4.85
CA LYS A 323 3.99 -14.55 5.59
C LYS A 323 4.90 -13.39 5.22
N ASP A 324 5.32 -12.62 6.21
CA ASP A 324 6.30 -11.54 6.06
C ASP A 324 7.70 -12.08 6.41
N GLU A 325 8.68 -11.82 5.55
CA GLU A 325 10.06 -12.27 5.70
C GLU A 325 10.98 -11.06 5.63
N ARG A 326 11.89 -10.94 6.61
CA ARG A 326 12.92 -9.90 6.62
C ARG A 326 13.95 -10.16 5.54
N LEU A 327 14.64 -9.12 5.07
CA LEU A 327 15.79 -9.33 4.19
C LEU A 327 16.92 -10.06 4.94
N ALA A 328 17.49 -11.04 4.28
CA ALA A 328 18.52 -11.93 4.84
C ALA A 328 19.90 -11.24 4.98
#